data_9f2edf673261d3a65b9e69af422a6eb0
#
_entry.id   9f2edf673261d3a65b9e69af422a6eb0
#
_cell.length_a   1.000
_cell.length_b   1.000
_cell.length_c   1.000
_cell.angle_alpha   90.00
_cell.angle_beta   90.00
_cell.angle_gamma   90.00
#
_symmetry.space_group_name_H-M   'P 1'
#
loop_
_entity.id
_entity.type
_entity.pdbx_description
1 polymer ?
#
loop_
_entity_poly.entity_id
_entity_poly.type
_entity_poly.pdbx_seq_one_letter_code
_entity_poly.pdbx_strand_id
1 'polypeptide(L)'
;MPVMLLEIDRRSEDAHDLVQKLRRYWEWGRLLPRDAAKRTVDLVRSRPAAIEHVGHEKRLWRRVYPPTGRKGLVPVAFVFADTTEAKVANTVAVLEEAGRRYWAPRPYETYHREITARDYRQAVPVVVTTLEQLTDHGPNAAVWRRLGRTGEQTLTDALDNPDGHALYERLDRLEAALAPERVAPGGVPLWVWSS
;
A
#
# COMPACT_ATOMS: atom_id res chain seq x y z
N MET A 1 0.26 -10.26 -12.20
CA MET A 1 -0.92 -10.23 -11.31
C MET A 1 -0.58 -9.46 -10.06
N PRO A 2 -1.47 -8.61 -9.56
CA PRO A 2 -1.24 -7.98 -8.26
C PRO A 2 -1.30 -9.04 -7.15
N VAL A 3 -0.31 -9.02 -6.28
CA VAL A 3 -0.33 -9.82 -5.05
C VAL A 3 -1.29 -9.14 -4.07
N MET A 4 -2.15 -9.92 -3.43
CA MET A 4 -3.17 -9.47 -2.49
C MET A 4 -3.31 -10.50 -1.38
N LEU A 5 -3.48 -10.04 -0.15
CA LEU A 5 -3.83 -10.89 0.98
C LEU A 5 -5.35 -11.06 1.01
N LEU A 6 -5.81 -12.29 1.10
CA LEU A 6 -7.24 -12.61 1.09
C LEU A 6 -7.68 -13.04 2.49
N GLU A 7 -8.65 -12.36 3.04
CA GLU A 7 -9.34 -12.69 4.29
C GLU A 7 -10.79 -13.05 3.97
N ILE A 8 -11.19 -14.27 4.32
CA ILE A 8 -12.59 -14.71 4.18
C ILE A 8 -13.21 -14.75 5.57
N ASP A 9 -14.16 -13.86 5.82
CA ASP A 9 -14.89 -13.84 7.08
C ASP A 9 -16.26 -14.51 6.93
N ARG A 10 -16.48 -15.53 7.75
CA ARG A 10 -17.73 -16.29 7.88
C ARG A 10 -18.51 -15.91 9.14
N ARG A 11 -18.57 -14.63 9.48
CA ARG A 11 -19.22 -14.10 10.69
C ARG A 11 -18.53 -14.51 11.99
N SER A 12 -17.29 -14.97 11.94
CA SER A 12 -16.53 -15.39 13.12
C SER A 12 -15.89 -14.23 13.86
N GLU A 13 -15.82 -13.08 13.23
CA GLU A 13 -15.12 -11.91 13.76
C GLU A 13 -16.02 -10.69 13.79
N ASP A 14 -15.84 -9.85 14.79
CA ASP A 14 -16.48 -8.56 14.82
C ASP A 14 -15.67 -7.51 13.99
N ALA A 15 -16.27 -6.34 13.78
CA ALA A 15 -15.61 -5.30 13.00
C ALA A 15 -14.31 -4.79 13.66
N HIS A 16 -14.19 -4.86 14.99
CA HIS A 16 -12.99 -4.45 15.70
C HIS A 16 -11.86 -5.47 15.52
N ASP A 17 -12.18 -6.76 15.46
CA ASP A 17 -11.21 -7.81 15.14
C ASP A 17 -10.60 -7.60 13.76
N LEU A 18 -11.44 -7.23 12.77
CA LEU A 18 -10.98 -6.90 11.43
C LEU A 18 -10.09 -5.64 11.41
N VAL A 19 -10.39 -4.63 12.23
CA VAL A 19 -9.51 -3.46 12.41
C VAL A 19 -8.15 -3.89 13.01
N GLN A 20 -8.13 -4.82 13.98
CA GLN A 20 -6.88 -5.34 14.53
C GLN A 20 -6.10 -6.18 13.51
N LYS A 21 -6.78 -6.95 12.66
CA LYS A 21 -6.14 -7.62 11.51
C LYS A 21 -5.52 -6.61 10.55
N LEU A 22 -6.25 -5.58 10.17
CA LEU A 22 -5.74 -4.52 9.30
C LEU A 22 -4.51 -3.85 9.90
N ARG A 23 -4.52 -3.58 11.21
CA ARG A 23 -3.35 -3.09 11.94
C ARG A 23 -2.15 -4.02 11.79
N ARG A 24 -2.32 -5.34 11.97
CA ARG A 24 -1.24 -6.32 11.84
C ARG A 24 -0.65 -6.34 10.43
N TYR A 25 -1.49 -6.24 9.38
CA TYR A 25 -1.02 -6.12 7.99
C TYR A 25 -0.22 -4.85 7.76
N TRP A 26 -0.68 -3.74 8.32
CA TRP A 26 0.04 -2.48 8.26
C TRP A 26 1.40 -2.55 8.99
N GLU A 27 1.44 -3.11 10.19
CA GLU A 27 2.67 -3.34 10.96
C GLU A 27 3.62 -4.27 10.20
N TRP A 28 3.11 -5.37 9.66
CA TRP A 28 3.89 -6.31 8.86
C TRP A 28 4.50 -5.65 7.61
N GLY A 29 3.75 -4.84 6.89
CA GLY A 29 4.23 -4.09 5.73
C GLY A 29 5.36 -3.10 6.07
N ARG A 30 5.59 -2.82 7.35
CA ARG A 30 6.65 -1.92 7.85
C ARG A 30 7.89 -2.65 8.37
N LEU A 31 7.88 -3.97 8.40
CA LEU A 31 9.02 -4.72 8.91
C LEU A 31 10.25 -4.59 8.01
N LEU A 32 11.40 -4.48 8.66
CA LEU A 32 12.70 -4.60 8.01
C LEU A 32 13.17 -6.06 8.05
N PRO A 33 13.89 -6.53 7.03
CA PRO A 33 14.51 -7.84 7.07
C PRO A 33 15.62 -7.90 8.12
N ARG A 34 15.94 -9.10 8.60
CA ARG A 34 16.94 -9.30 9.68
C ARG A 34 18.35 -8.81 9.32
N ASP A 35 18.68 -8.89 8.03
CA ASP A 35 19.95 -8.44 7.46
C ASP A 35 19.91 -7.00 6.93
N ALA A 36 18.90 -6.21 7.33
CA ALA A 36 18.85 -4.80 7.00
C ALA A 36 20.09 -4.08 7.52
N ALA A 37 20.55 -3.08 6.74
CA ALA A 37 21.72 -2.29 7.13
C ALA A 37 21.58 -1.75 8.56
N LYS A 38 22.59 -1.97 9.40
CA LYS A 38 22.57 -1.55 10.81
C LYS A 38 22.15 -0.10 10.99
N ARG A 39 22.67 0.80 10.16
CA ARG A 39 22.28 2.23 10.18
C ARG A 39 20.77 2.44 10.02
N THR A 40 20.11 1.68 9.14
CA THR A 40 18.67 1.76 8.93
C THR A 40 17.92 1.22 10.14
N VAL A 41 18.37 0.10 10.71
CA VAL A 41 17.77 -0.49 11.91
C VAL A 41 17.90 0.45 13.11
N ASP A 42 19.08 1.01 13.34
CA ASP A 42 19.34 1.94 14.45
C ASP A 42 18.51 3.22 14.29
N LEU A 43 18.37 3.75 13.07
CA LEU A 43 17.54 4.91 12.80
C LEU A 43 16.07 4.63 13.13
N VAL A 44 15.51 3.50 12.67
CA VAL A 44 14.09 3.15 12.93
C VAL A 44 13.87 2.82 14.40
N ARG A 45 14.87 2.22 15.08
CA ARG A 45 14.79 1.94 16.52
C ARG A 45 14.77 3.22 17.35
N SER A 46 15.61 4.20 17.02
CA SER A 46 15.68 5.48 17.74
C SER A 46 14.49 6.42 17.38
N ARG A 47 13.98 6.31 16.16
CA ARG A 47 12.86 7.12 15.64
C ARG A 47 11.91 6.21 14.84
N PRO A 48 10.90 5.59 15.49
CA PRO A 48 9.99 4.66 14.81
C PRO A 48 9.29 5.24 13.58
N ALA A 49 9.01 6.54 13.57
CA ALA A 49 8.44 7.23 12.41
C ALA A 49 9.39 7.25 11.20
N ALA A 50 10.69 7.10 11.39
CA ALA A 50 11.66 7.07 10.30
C ALA A 50 11.44 5.90 9.32
N ILE A 51 10.71 4.86 9.72
CA ILE A 51 10.30 3.77 8.82
C ILE A 51 9.54 4.29 7.59
N GLU A 52 8.86 5.41 7.71
CA GLU A 52 8.10 6.02 6.62
C GLU A 52 8.98 6.52 5.47
N HIS A 53 10.22 6.86 5.78
CA HIS A 53 11.24 7.29 4.82
C HIS A 53 12.11 6.14 4.30
N VAL A 54 11.93 4.93 4.81
CA VAL A 54 12.61 3.75 4.29
C VAL A 54 11.88 3.26 3.05
N GLY A 55 12.57 3.21 1.93
CA GLY A 55 12.00 2.72 0.66
C GLY A 55 11.43 1.32 0.78
N HIS A 56 10.39 1.04 0.01
CA HIS A 56 9.69 -0.25 0.06
C HIS A 56 10.59 -1.42 -0.35
N GLU A 57 11.55 -1.17 -1.24
CA GLU A 57 12.53 -2.17 -1.69
C GLU A 57 13.40 -2.72 -0.55
N LYS A 58 13.53 -1.96 0.55
CA LYS A 58 14.27 -2.35 1.76
C LYS A 58 13.40 -3.07 2.79
N ARG A 59 12.12 -3.29 2.53
CA ARG A 59 11.19 -3.91 3.47
C ARG A 59 11.08 -5.41 3.26
N LEU A 60 10.76 -6.13 4.36
CA LEU A 60 10.69 -7.59 4.35
C LEU A 60 9.68 -8.12 3.31
N TRP A 61 8.50 -7.53 3.23
CA TRP A 61 7.46 -8.01 2.32
C TRP A 61 7.86 -7.95 0.84
N ARG A 62 8.73 -7.01 0.45
CA ARG A 62 9.26 -6.91 -0.92
C ARG A 62 10.21 -8.07 -1.30
N ARG A 63 10.74 -8.78 -0.31
CA ARG A 63 11.52 -10.01 -0.55
C ARG A 63 10.63 -11.22 -0.75
N VAL A 64 9.40 -11.16 -0.20
CA VAL A 64 8.42 -12.25 -0.28
C VAL A 64 7.59 -12.12 -1.56
N TYR A 65 7.21 -10.90 -1.93
CA TYR A 65 6.34 -10.63 -3.07
C TYR A 65 7.06 -9.81 -4.14
N PRO A 66 6.92 -10.21 -5.42
CA PRO A 66 7.55 -9.49 -6.52
C PRO A 66 7.01 -8.06 -6.64
N PRO A 67 7.79 -7.15 -7.23
CA PRO A 67 7.32 -5.79 -7.55
C PRO A 67 6.11 -5.85 -8.48
N THR A 68 5.06 -5.11 -8.16
CA THR A 68 3.82 -5.03 -8.96
C THR A 68 3.68 -3.70 -9.70
N GLY A 69 4.67 -2.79 -9.58
CA GLY A 69 4.57 -1.41 -10.05
C GLY A 69 3.68 -0.52 -9.18
N ARG A 70 2.91 -1.09 -8.29
CA ARG A 70 1.96 -0.37 -7.43
C ARG A 70 2.67 0.25 -6.23
N LYS A 71 2.33 1.50 -5.93
CA LYS A 71 2.74 2.19 -4.70
C LYS A 71 1.75 1.85 -3.58
N GLY A 72 2.25 1.68 -2.37
CA GLY A 72 1.47 1.24 -1.20
C GLY A 72 1.97 -0.07 -0.61
N LEU A 73 1.40 -0.46 0.51
CA LEU A 73 1.64 -1.76 1.13
C LEU A 73 0.86 -2.86 0.37
N VAL A 74 1.05 -4.12 0.76
CA VAL A 74 0.31 -5.23 0.15
C VAL A 74 -1.19 -5.02 0.36
N PRO A 75 -2.01 -5.08 -0.69
CA PRO A 75 -3.46 -4.97 -0.56
C PRO A 75 -4.07 -6.09 0.28
N VAL A 76 -5.15 -5.78 0.97
CA VAL A 76 -5.98 -6.74 1.70
C VAL A 76 -7.38 -6.74 1.11
N ALA A 77 -7.88 -7.91 0.78
CA ALA A 77 -9.26 -8.13 0.38
C ALA A 77 -10.02 -8.83 1.49
N PHE A 78 -11.08 -8.21 1.98
CA PHE A 78 -12.05 -8.85 2.86
C PHE A 78 -13.21 -9.38 2.00
N VAL A 79 -13.43 -10.68 2.05
CA VAL A 79 -14.58 -11.35 1.41
C VAL A 79 -15.51 -11.84 2.50
N PHE A 80 -16.68 -11.23 2.59
CA PHE A 80 -17.70 -11.59 3.57
C PHE A 80 -18.56 -12.71 3.03
N ALA A 81 -18.75 -13.75 3.81
CA ALA A 81 -19.64 -14.87 3.50
C ALA A 81 -20.78 -14.95 4.52
N ASP A 82 -21.91 -15.54 4.10
CA ASP A 82 -23.07 -15.81 4.96
C ASP A 82 -23.58 -14.58 5.74
N THR A 83 -23.60 -13.41 5.11
CA THR A 83 -23.93 -12.13 5.77
C THR A 83 -24.98 -11.34 4.98
N THR A 84 -25.53 -10.29 5.58
CA THR A 84 -26.43 -9.37 4.92
C THR A 84 -25.71 -8.10 4.49
N GLU A 85 -26.20 -7.45 3.44
CA GLU A 85 -25.66 -6.19 2.95
C GLU A 85 -25.56 -5.12 4.06
N ALA A 86 -26.57 -5.01 4.92
CA ALA A 86 -26.58 -4.08 6.03
C ALA A 86 -25.43 -4.35 7.03
N LYS A 87 -25.12 -5.62 7.30
CA LYS A 87 -24.00 -6.00 8.18
C LYS A 87 -22.68 -5.69 7.53
N VAL A 88 -22.52 -5.99 6.23
CA VAL A 88 -21.33 -5.62 5.48
C VAL A 88 -21.12 -4.10 5.52
N ALA A 89 -22.18 -3.32 5.26
CA ALA A 89 -22.10 -1.87 5.29
C ALA A 89 -21.66 -1.33 6.65
N ASN A 90 -22.21 -1.87 7.76
CA ASN A 90 -21.81 -1.49 9.11
C ASN A 90 -20.35 -1.86 9.40
N THR A 91 -19.91 -3.05 9.01
CA THR A 91 -18.53 -3.50 9.19
C THR A 91 -17.58 -2.61 8.40
N VAL A 92 -17.92 -2.28 7.16
CA VAL A 92 -17.14 -1.37 6.32
C VAL A 92 -17.04 0.02 6.94
N ALA A 93 -18.15 0.56 7.49
CA ALA A 93 -18.13 1.86 8.17
C ALA A 93 -17.17 1.87 9.37
N VAL A 94 -17.16 0.80 10.18
CA VAL A 94 -16.20 0.66 11.30
C VAL A 94 -14.77 0.55 10.79
N LEU A 95 -14.51 -0.22 9.73
CA LEU A 95 -13.19 -0.32 9.11
C LEU A 95 -12.73 1.04 8.55
N GLU A 96 -13.64 1.81 7.95
CA GLU A 96 -13.34 3.14 7.41
C GLU A 96 -12.99 4.12 8.52
N GLU A 97 -13.71 4.12 9.63
CA GLU A 97 -13.49 5.03 10.74
C GLU A 97 -12.32 4.60 11.62
N ALA A 98 -12.45 3.45 12.27
CA ALA A 98 -11.46 2.98 13.26
C ALA A 98 -10.15 2.51 12.61
N GLY A 99 -10.22 2.01 11.36
CA GLY A 99 -9.06 1.56 10.57
C GLY A 99 -8.37 2.68 9.78
N ARG A 100 -8.89 3.91 9.77
CA ARG A 100 -8.45 5.02 8.91
C ARG A 100 -6.94 5.22 8.90
N ARG A 101 -6.29 5.11 10.05
CA ARG A 101 -4.84 5.27 10.19
C ARG A 101 -4.03 4.30 9.32
N TYR A 102 -4.58 3.13 9.01
CA TYR A 102 -3.88 2.04 8.34
C TYR A 102 -4.13 2.02 6.84
N TRP A 103 -5.34 2.38 6.39
CA TRP A 103 -5.73 2.30 4.98
C TRP A 103 -5.76 3.66 4.27
N ALA A 104 -5.99 4.77 5.00
CA ALA A 104 -6.14 6.07 4.35
C ALA A 104 -4.81 6.62 3.83
N PRO A 105 -4.78 7.16 2.62
CA PRO A 105 -3.62 7.88 2.13
C PRO A 105 -3.42 9.16 2.92
N ARG A 106 -2.18 9.62 3.00
CA ARG A 106 -1.84 10.90 3.62
C ARG A 106 -1.95 12.03 2.62
N PRO A 107 -2.44 13.21 3.03
CA PRO A 107 -2.29 14.39 2.20
C PRO A 107 -0.79 14.65 1.97
N TYR A 108 -0.43 14.94 0.74
CA TYR A 108 0.91 15.35 0.39
C TYR A 108 0.90 16.85 0.10
N GLU A 109 1.45 17.63 1.01
CA GLU A 109 1.60 19.07 0.84
C GLU A 109 2.92 19.33 0.11
N THR A 110 2.84 19.89 -1.09
CA THR A 110 4.02 20.43 -1.76
C THR A 110 4.20 21.89 -1.36
N TYR A 111 5.46 22.38 -1.34
CA TYR A 111 5.76 23.80 -1.17
C TYR A 111 5.08 24.70 -2.23
N HIS A 112 4.71 24.11 -3.36
CA HIS A 112 3.88 24.73 -4.38
C HIS A 112 2.46 24.17 -4.22
N ARG A 113 1.57 24.94 -3.63
CA ARG A 113 0.16 24.62 -3.30
C ARG A 113 -0.73 24.10 -4.46
N GLU A 114 -0.14 23.82 -5.63
CA GLU A 114 -0.87 23.50 -6.87
C GLU A 114 -1.20 22.01 -7.04
N ILE A 115 -0.63 21.11 -6.25
CA ILE A 115 -0.89 19.67 -6.40
C ILE A 115 -1.44 19.12 -5.11
N THR A 116 -2.74 18.95 -5.06
CA THR A 116 -3.42 18.15 -4.02
C THR A 116 -3.24 16.67 -4.38
N ALA A 117 -2.11 16.10 -4.00
CA ALA A 117 -1.84 14.68 -4.21
C ALA A 117 -2.03 13.90 -2.90
N ARG A 118 -2.34 12.61 -3.04
CA ARG A 118 -2.46 11.68 -1.91
C ARG A 118 -1.31 10.69 -1.93
N ASP A 119 -0.64 10.54 -0.79
CA ASP A 119 0.45 9.59 -0.61
C ASP A 119 -0.06 8.26 -0.07
N TYR A 120 -0.05 7.24 -0.93
CA TYR A 120 -0.48 5.87 -0.59
C TYR A 120 0.65 4.97 -0.11
N ARG A 121 1.92 5.42 -0.14
CA ARG A 121 3.08 4.56 0.15
C ARG A 121 3.01 3.87 1.51
N GLN A 122 2.35 4.47 2.48
CA GLN A 122 2.23 3.92 3.83
C GLN A 122 0.83 3.34 4.12
N ALA A 123 -0.06 3.36 3.16
CA ALA A 123 -1.41 2.86 3.29
C ALA A 123 -1.51 1.39 2.85
N VAL A 124 -2.33 0.63 3.54
CA VAL A 124 -2.77 -0.70 3.11
C VAL A 124 -3.99 -0.49 2.21
N PRO A 125 -3.91 -0.81 0.92
CA PRO A 125 -5.09 -0.80 0.07
C PRO A 125 -6.08 -1.88 0.55
N VAL A 126 -7.28 -1.49 0.94
CA VAL A 126 -8.32 -2.41 1.41
C VAL A 126 -9.46 -2.42 0.44
N VAL A 127 -9.81 -3.60 -0.07
CA VAL A 127 -10.98 -3.83 -0.91
C VAL A 127 -11.92 -4.81 -0.24
N VAL A 128 -13.20 -4.65 -0.47
CA VAL A 128 -14.24 -5.43 0.19
C VAL A 128 -15.22 -5.93 -0.86
N THR A 129 -15.67 -7.17 -0.70
CA THR A 129 -16.76 -7.77 -1.47
C THR A 129 -17.46 -8.84 -0.66
N THR A 130 -18.50 -9.46 -1.21
CA THR A 130 -19.13 -10.65 -0.63
C THR A 130 -18.86 -11.89 -1.48
N LEU A 131 -18.92 -13.07 -0.86
CA LEU A 131 -18.77 -14.32 -1.58
C LEU A 131 -19.89 -14.52 -2.60
N GLU A 132 -21.10 -14.04 -2.30
CA GLU A 132 -22.27 -14.04 -3.19
C GLU A 132 -21.96 -13.25 -4.47
N GLN A 133 -21.51 -11.99 -4.34
CA GLN A 133 -21.12 -11.16 -5.48
C GLN A 133 -20.03 -11.81 -6.34
N LEU A 134 -19.06 -12.45 -5.73
CA LEU A 134 -18.01 -13.16 -6.47
C LEU A 134 -18.53 -14.41 -7.18
N THR A 135 -19.52 -15.10 -6.59
CA THR A 135 -20.11 -16.28 -7.17
C THR A 135 -21.00 -15.92 -8.36
N ASP A 136 -21.79 -14.86 -8.24
CA ASP A 136 -22.78 -14.47 -9.24
C ASP A 136 -22.14 -13.74 -10.43
N HIS A 137 -21.14 -12.90 -10.20
CA HIS A 137 -20.58 -12.00 -11.21
C HIS A 137 -19.11 -12.28 -11.56
N GLY A 138 -18.43 -13.07 -10.75
CA GLY A 138 -17.00 -13.36 -10.89
C GLY A 138 -16.07 -12.26 -10.35
N PRO A 139 -14.80 -12.61 -10.10
CA PRO A 139 -13.84 -11.70 -9.45
C PRO A 139 -13.38 -10.52 -10.31
N ASN A 140 -13.61 -10.56 -11.62
CA ASN A 140 -13.25 -9.49 -12.55
C ASN A 140 -14.36 -8.47 -12.77
N ALA A 141 -15.55 -8.73 -12.25
CA ALA A 141 -16.67 -7.80 -12.34
C ALA A 141 -16.49 -6.60 -11.40
N ALA A 142 -17.30 -5.58 -11.58
CA ALA A 142 -17.32 -4.40 -10.72
C ALA A 142 -18.10 -4.69 -9.42
N VAL A 143 -17.51 -5.56 -8.59
CA VAL A 143 -18.09 -6.03 -7.31
C VAL A 143 -17.20 -5.68 -6.11
N TRP A 144 -16.13 -4.94 -6.33
CA TRP A 144 -15.17 -4.58 -5.30
C TRP A 144 -15.35 -3.13 -4.83
N ARG A 145 -15.57 -2.95 -3.54
CA ARG A 145 -15.59 -1.63 -2.91
C ARG A 145 -14.22 -1.35 -2.29
N ARG A 146 -13.61 -0.23 -2.65
CA ARG A 146 -12.38 0.26 -2.02
C ARG A 146 -12.73 1.13 -0.82
N LEU A 147 -12.08 0.93 0.36
CA LEU A 147 -12.25 1.84 1.49
C LEU A 147 -11.88 3.27 1.11
N GLY A 148 -12.74 4.20 1.50
CA GLY A 148 -12.60 5.63 1.19
C GLY A 148 -12.97 6.03 -0.23
N ARG A 149 -13.58 5.13 -1.01
CA ARG A 149 -14.17 5.42 -2.34
C ARG A 149 -15.64 5.03 -2.38
N THR A 150 -16.37 5.70 -3.24
CA THR A 150 -17.80 5.40 -3.47
C THR A 150 -17.95 4.43 -4.65
N GLY A 151 -18.99 3.59 -4.57
CA GLY A 151 -19.36 2.65 -5.63
C GLY A 151 -18.50 1.41 -5.70
N GLU A 152 -18.98 0.47 -6.51
CA GLU A 152 -18.29 -0.78 -6.82
C GLU A 152 -17.41 -0.59 -8.05
N GLN A 153 -16.29 -1.28 -8.09
CA GLN A 153 -15.25 -1.16 -9.11
C GLN A 153 -14.75 -2.54 -9.49
N THR A 154 -14.10 -2.67 -10.64
CA THR A 154 -13.31 -3.87 -10.91
C THR A 154 -12.15 -3.95 -9.91
N LEU A 155 -11.62 -5.15 -9.68
CA LEU A 155 -10.48 -5.31 -8.76
C LEU A 155 -9.28 -4.44 -9.17
N THR A 156 -9.02 -4.32 -10.45
CA THR A 156 -7.92 -3.51 -10.98
C THR A 156 -8.10 -2.05 -10.65
N ASP A 157 -9.28 -1.49 -10.90
CA ASP A 157 -9.59 -0.08 -10.62
C ASP A 157 -9.63 0.21 -9.12
N ALA A 158 -10.22 -0.71 -8.35
CA ALA A 158 -10.25 -0.62 -6.90
C ALA A 158 -8.86 -0.59 -6.27
N LEU A 159 -7.89 -1.26 -6.87
CA LEU A 159 -6.51 -1.29 -6.38
C LEU A 159 -5.64 -0.18 -6.96
N ASP A 160 -6.05 0.52 -8.00
CA ASP A 160 -5.32 1.65 -8.56
C ASP A 160 -5.42 2.91 -7.68
N ASN A 161 -4.46 3.82 -7.83
CA ASN A 161 -4.38 5.08 -7.09
C ASN A 161 -4.18 6.26 -8.05
N PRO A 162 -5.18 6.59 -8.90
CA PRO A 162 -5.03 7.61 -9.94
C PRO A 162 -4.71 9.00 -9.39
N ASP A 163 -5.24 9.33 -8.21
CA ASP A 163 -4.98 10.57 -7.49
C ASP A 163 -3.58 10.65 -6.85
N GLY A 164 -2.83 9.56 -6.89
CA GLY A 164 -1.43 9.49 -6.45
C GLY A 164 -0.41 9.52 -7.59
N HIS A 165 -0.82 9.32 -8.84
CA HIS A 165 0.10 9.12 -9.97
C HIS A 165 1.04 10.31 -10.19
N ALA A 166 0.53 11.53 -10.21
CA ALA A 166 1.36 12.74 -10.39
C ALA A 166 2.43 12.90 -9.29
N LEU A 167 2.10 12.53 -8.05
CA LEU A 167 3.06 12.50 -6.95
C LEU A 167 4.15 11.46 -7.20
N TYR A 168 3.77 10.26 -7.63
CA TYR A 168 4.74 9.16 -7.84
C TYR A 168 5.70 9.47 -8.98
N GLU A 169 5.21 9.98 -10.11
CA GLU A 169 6.06 10.42 -11.22
C GLU A 169 7.07 11.50 -10.81
N ARG A 170 6.67 12.40 -9.93
CA ARG A 170 7.59 13.41 -9.39
C ARG A 170 8.63 12.81 -8.46
N LEU A 171 8.21 11.91 -7.55
CA LEU A 171 9.12 11.24 -6.63
C LEU A 171 10.12 10.36 -7.37
N ASP A 172 9.67 9.59 -8.36
CA ASP A 172 10.53 8.74 -9.18
C ASP A 172 11.56 9.59 -9.96
N ARG A 173 11.19 10.78 -10.44
CA ARG A 173 12.13 11.73 -11.07
C ARG A 173 13.16 12.26 -10.09
N LEU A 174 12.76 12.58 -8.86
CA LEU A 174 13.67 13.04 -7.82
C LEU A 174 14.62 11.93 -7.37
N GLU A 175 14.14 10.72 -7.20
CA GLU A 175 14.97 9.56 -6.87
C GLU A 175 15.99 9.27 -7.98
N ALA A 176 15.59 9.38 -9.24
CA ALA A 176 16.50 9.22 -10.39
C ALA A 176 17.58 10.30 -10.43
N ALA A 177 17.23 11.55 -10.12
CA ALA A 177 18.17 12.67 -10.08
C ALA A 177 19.15 12.59 -8.88
N LEU A 178 18.75 11.95 -7.79
CA LEU A 178 19.58 11.75 -6.59
C LEU A 178 20.31 10.40 -6.58
N ALA A 179 20.03 9.52 -7.55
CA ALA A 179 20.77 8.27 -7.69
C ALA A 179 22.25 8.61 -7.97
N PRO A 180 23.22 8.09 -7.17
CA PRO A 180 24.61 8.29 -7.48
C PRO A 180 24.88 7.74 -8.87
N GLU A 181 25.61 8.53 -9.70
CA GLU A 181 26.09 8.06 -11.00
C GLU A 181 26.65 6.65 -10.81
N ARG A 182 26.15 5.71 -11.60
CA ARG A 182 26.68 4.35 -11.56
C ARG A 182 28.14 4.44 -11.98
N VAL A 183 29.03 4.36 -10.99
CA VAL A 183 30.45 4.17 -11.26
C VAL A 183 30.56 2.88 -12.06
N ALA A 184 31.05 2.98 -13.30
CA ALA A 184 31.28 1.82 -14.14
C ALA A 184 32.14 0.80 -13.37
N PRO A 185 31.94 -0.52 -13.56
CA PRO A 185 32.79 -1.51 -12.93
C PRO A 185 34.25 -1.30 -13.38
N GLY A 186 35.05 -0.64 -12.52
CA GLY A 186 36.41 -0.25 -12.84
C GLY A 186 36.86 1.06 -12.18
N GLY A 187 35.94 1.80 -11.52
CA GLY A 187 36.32 2.87 -10.59
C GLY A 187 36.86 4.17 -11.20
N VAL A 188 36.77 4.38 -12.51
CA VAL A 188 37.25 5.61 -13.16
C VAL A 188 36.09 6.44 -13.65
N PRO A 189 35.90 7.70 -13.18
CA PRO A 189 34.85 8.59 -13.71
C PRO A 189 35.07 8.85 -15.20
N LEU A 190 34.00 8.74 -15.99
CA LEU A 190 34.00 8.87 -17.47
C LEU A 190 34.44 10.24 -18.01
N TRP A 191 34.71 11.23 -17.16
CA TRP A 191 35.14 12.59 -17.59
C TRP A 191 36.65 12.77 -17.70
N VAL A 192 37.45 11.72 -17.47
CA VAL A 192 38.93 11.78 -17.56
C VAL A 192 39.48 11.58 -19.00
N TRP A 193 38.62 11.33 -20.00
CA TRP A 193 39.01 11.08 -21.38
C TRP A 193 38.43 12.11 -22.37
N SER A 194 38.74 13.38 -22.16
CA SER A 194 38.61 14.40 -23.20
C SER A 194 39.80 15.34 -23.12
N SER A 195 40.89 14.91 -23.76
CA SER A 195 41.99 15.75 -24.19
C SER A 195 42.35 15.36 -25.60
#